data_7a1c438dfa10549f1b478535b53e7663
#
_entry.id   7a1c438dfa10549f1b478535b53e7663
#
_cell.length_a   1.000
_cell.length_b   1.000
_cell.length_c   1.000
_cell.angle_alpha   90.00
_cell.angle_beta   90.00
_cell.angle_gamma   90.00
#
_symmetry.space_group_name_H-M   'P 1'
#
loop_
_entity.id
_entity.type
_entity.pdbx_description
1 polymer ?
#
loop_
_entity_poly.entity_id
_entity_poly.type
_entity_poly.pdbx_seq_one_letter_code
_entity_poly.pdbx_strand_id
1 'polypeptide(L)'
;MRADLNADIGESFGIYQSGQDELLLEVITSGSIACGFHAGDPSVMRRTVALAAKAGVAIGAHPGFPDLAGFGRREISAQPQEITDLVLYQIGALSAAAKA
;
A
#
# COMPACT_ATOMS: atom_id res chain seq x y z
N MET A 1 10.69 -25.13 8.85
CA MET A 1 9.46 -24.34 8.98
C MET A 1 9.67 -22.95 8.37
N ARG A 2 8.73 -22.48 7.59
CA ARG A 2 8.74 -21.13 7.04
C ARG A 2 7.60 -20.32 7.62
N ALA A 3 7.87 -19.05 7.89
CA ALA A 3 6.85 -18.11 8.30
C ALA A 3 6.83 -16.93 7.32
N ASP A 4 5.65 -16.43 7.02
CA ASP A 4 5.47 -15.20 6.26
C ASP A 4 5.22 -14.07 7.26
N LEU A 5 6.11 -13.09 7.25
CA LEU A 5 5.99 -11.88 8.07
C LEU A 5 5.56 -10.74 7.16
N ASN A 6 4.35 -10.25 7.36
CA ASN A 6 3.78 -9.16 6.59
C ASN A 6 3.71 -7.87 7.42
N ALA A 7 3.92 -6.73 6.76
CA ALA A 7 3.70 -5.42 7.36
C ALA A 7 3.09 -4.48 6.34
N ASP A 8 2.37 -3.49 6.83
CA ASP A 8 1.86 -2.40 6.01
C ASP A 8 2.99 -1.41 5.74
N ILE A 9 3.21 -1.08 4.48
CA ILE A 9 4.27 -0.18 4.04
C ILE A 9 3.74 0.79 3.00
N GLY A 10 4.55 1.80 2.68
CA GLY A 10 4.18 2.80 1.67
C GLY A 10 3.06 3.73 2.13
N GLU A 11 2.97 4.00 3.42
CA GLU A 11 1.89 4.81 4.00
C GLU A 11 2.24 6.30 4.14
N SER A 12 3.44 6.69 3.76
CA SER A 12 3.83 8.10 3.72
C SER A 12 3.04 8.85 2.65
N PHE A 13 2.84 10.16 2.85
CA PHE A 13 2.08 10.98 1.91
C PHE A 13 2.78 12.34 1.75
N GLY A 14 3.22 12.65 0.54
CA GLY A 14 3.93 13.89 0.26
C GLY A 14 5.16 14.05 1.14
N ILE A 15 5.23 15.15 1.88
CA ILE A 15 6.32 15.42 2.83
C ILE A 15 6.11 14.73 4.18
N TYR A 16 4.93 14.18 4.43
CA TYR A 16 4.61 13.53 5.69
C TYR A 16 5.06 12.07 5.64
N GLN A 17 5.97 11.70 6.52
CA GLN A 17 6.47 10.34 6.62
C GLN A 17 5.71 9.55 7.67
N SER A 18 5.43 8.29 7.34
CA SER A 18 4.77 7.34 8.25
C SER A 18 5.53 6.02 8.20
N GLY A 19 5.80 5.46 9.36
CA GLY A 19 6.49 4.18 9.48
C GLY A 19 7.99 4.26 9.21
N GLN A 20 8.62 3.11 9.16
CA GLN A 20 10.06 2.95 8.91
C GLN A 20 10.24 1.83 7.90
N ASP A 21 9.80 2.06 6.67
CA ASP A 21 9.72 1.05 5.63
C ASP A 21 11.07 0.37 5.34
N GLU A 22 12.15 1.16 5.30
CA GLU A 22 13.47 0.60 5.00
C GLU A 22 13.92 -0.40 6.06
N LEU A 23 13.65 -0.13 7.34
CA LEU A 23 13.96 -1.06 8.42
C LEU A 23 13.05 -2.28 8.40
N LEU A 24 11.76 -2.09 8.11
CA LEU A 24 10.81 -3.18 8.01
C LEU A 24 11.18 -4.15 6.87
N LEU A 25 11.62 -3.62 5.74
CA LEU A 25 12.01 -4.44 4.58
C LEU A 25 13.18 -5.37 4.88
N GLU A 26 13.94 -5.14 5.94
CA GLU A 26 15.01 -6.04 6.34
C GLU A 26 14.49 -7.31 7.03
N VAL A 27 13.28 -7.29 7.57
CA VAL A 27 12.76 -8.40 8.39
C VAL A 27 11.48 -9.03 7.83
N ILE A 28 10.71 -8.34 7.00
CA ILE A 28 9.46 -8.87 6.44
C ILE A 28 9.72 -9.70 5.20
N THR A 29 8.80 -10.63 4.91
CA THR A 29 8.83 -11.45 3.70
C THR A 29 7.78 -11.00 2.69
N SER A 30 6.76 -10.28 3.14
CA SER A 30 5.77 -9.66 2.26
C SER A 30 5.36 -8.30 2.82
N GLY A 31 4.95 -7.41 1.93
CA GLY A 31 4.48 -6.08 2.29
C GLY A 31 3.15 -5.76 1.65
N SER A 32 2.24 -5.17 2.43
CA SER A 32 0.96 -4.66 1.94
C SER A 32 1.11 -3.17 1.69
N ILE A 33 1.08 -2.78 0.41
CA ILE A 33 1.42 -1.41 -0.01
C ILE A 33 0.14 -0.58 -0.16
N ALA A 34 0.10 0.55 0.57
CA ALA A 34 -1.00 1.51 0.47
C ALA A 34 -1.14 2.04 -0.96
N CYS A 35 -2.37 2.24 -1.39
CA CYS A 35 -2.70 2.53 -2.78
C CYS A 35 -3.22 3.95 -3.01
N GLY A 36 -2.93 4.87 -2.11
CA GLY A 36 -3.13 6.29 -2.29
C GLY A 36 -4.48 6.83 -1.81
N PHE A 37 -5.41 5.97 -1.39
CA PHE A 37 -6.72 6.42 -0.96
C PHE A 37 -6.80 6.63 0.55
N HIS A 38 -6.34 5.68 1.34
CA HIS A 38 -6.28 5.85 2.80
C HIS A 38 -4.90 6.32 3.27
N ALA A 39 -3.87 6.05 2.50
CA ALA A 39 -2.48 6.43 2.77
C ALA A 39 -1.66 6.26 1.50
N GLY A 40 -0.45 6.81 1.49
CA GLY A 40 0.42 6.76 0.35
C GLY A 40 0.05 7.77 -0.74
N ASP A 41 0.89 7.87 -1.74
CA ASP A 41 0.65 8.65 -2.96
C ASP A 41 1.38 7.98 -4.12
N PRO A 42 1.19 8.43 -5.38
CA PRO A 42 1.80 7.77 -6.52
C PRO A 42 3.32 7.62 -6.44
N SER A 43 4.02 8.65 -5.96
CA SER A 43 5.48 8.62 -5.85
C SER A 43 5.94 7.70 -4.73
N VAL A 44 5.24 7.73 -3.58
CA VAL A 44 5.50 6.81 -2.46
C VAL A 44 5.29 5.37 -2.92
N MET A 45 4.22 5.09 -3.65
CA MET A 45 3.96 3.74 -4.17
C MET A 45 5.10 3.24 -5.04
N ARG A 46 5.53 4.04 -6.02
CA ARG A 46 6.61 3.63 -6.92
C ARG A 46 7.92 3.38 -6.18
N ARG A 47 8.26 4.27 -5.27
CA ARG A 47 9.47 4.13 -4.46
C ARG A 47 9.42 2.89 -3.57
N THR A 48 8.28 2.64 -2.93
CA THR A 48 8.09 1.50 -2.05
C THR A 48 8.17 0.19 -2.83
N VAL A 49 7.55 0.11 -4.00
CA VAL A 49 7.64 -1.06 -4.87
C VAL A 49 9.09 -1.34 -5.26
N ALA A 50 9.84 -0.32 -5.64
CA ALA A 50 11.26 -0.48 -6.01
C ALA A 50 12.10 -0.97 -4.83
N LEU A 51 11.88 -0.44 -3.64
CA LEU A 51 12.59 -0.87 -2.44
C LEU A 51 12.26 -2.33 -2.07
N ALA A 52 10.99 -2.70 -2.17
CA ALA A 52 10.56 -4.08 -1.89
C ALA A 52 11.17 -5.06 -2.91
N ALA A 53 11.18 -4.70 -4.18
CA ALA A 53 11.80 -5.54 -5.21
C ALA A 53 13.28 -5.74 -4.94
N LYS A 54 13.99 -4.68 -4.59
CA LYS A 54 15.41 -4.73 -4.27
C LYS A 54 15.69 -5.61 -3.04
N ALA A 55 14.80 -5.59 -2.07
CA ALA A 55 14.91 -6.39 -0.85
C ALA A 55 14.44 -7.85 -1.03
N GLY A 56 13.87 -8.20 -2.17
CA GLY A 56 13.32 -9.53 -2.41
C GLY A 56 12.03 -9.80 -1.64
N VAL A 57 11.29 -8.75 -1.27
CA VAL A 57 10.05 -8.85 -0.50
C VAL A 57 8.87 -8.93 -1.46
N ALA A 58 7.99 -9.91 -1.25
CA ALA A 58 6.76 -10.03 -2.02
C ALA A 58 5.82 -8.85 -1.69
N ILE A 59 5.04 -8.40 -2.67
CA ILE A 59 4.16 -7.26 -2.48
C ILE A 59 2.70 -7.63 -2.75
N GLY A 60 1.81 -6.97 -2.03
CA GLY A 60 0.38 -7.04 -2.24
C GLY A 60 -0.23 -5.65 -2.09
N ALA A 61 -1.40 -5.47 -2.67
CA ALA A 61 -2.14 -4.22 -2.56
C ALA A 61 -2.83 -4.12 -1.21
N HIS A 62 -2.80 -2.92 -0.63
CA HIS A 62 -3.54 -2.58 0.56
C HIS A 62 -4.51 -1.45 0.21
N PRO A 63 -5.64 -1.78 -0.44
CA PRO A 63 -6.64 -0.76 -0.80
C PRO A 63 -7.39 -0.26 0.43
N GLY A 64 -7.90 0.95 0.35
CA GLY A 64 -8.72 1.55 1.40
C GLY A 64 -9.74 2.50 0.82
N PHE A 65 -10.61 3.03 1.67
CA PHE A 65 -11.53 4.08 1.29
C PHE A 65 -10.77 5.41 1.07
N PRO A 66 -11.31 6.31 0.23
CA PRO A 66 -10.68 7.61 -0.04
C PRO A 66 -10.81 8.55 1.16
N ASP A 67 -10.03 8.28 2.17
CA ASP A 67 -10.11 8.95 3.48
C ASP A 67 -8.71 9.06 4.09
N LEU A 68 -7.90 9.94 3.54
CA LEU A 68 -6.54 10.17 4.06
C LEU A 68 -6.57 10.66 5.51
N ALA A 69 -7.48 11.57 5.83
CA ALA A 69 -7.55 12.16 7.17
C ALA A 69 -7.92 11.12 8.24
N GLY A 70 -8.77 10.16 7.92
CA GLY A 70 -9.18 9.10 8.84
C GLY A 70 -8.43 7.79 8.64
N PHE A 71 -7.43 7.78 7.78
CA PHE A 71 -6.62 6.58 7.47
C PHE A 71 -7.49 5.41 6.96
N GLY A 72 -8.59 5.75 6.27
CA GLY A 72 -9.53 4.77 5.74
C GLY A 72 -10.38 4.05 6.80
N ARG A 73 -10.29 4.47 8.04
CA ARG A 73 -10.95 3.77 9.16
C ARG A 73 -12.29 4.39 9.56
N ARG A 74 -12.63 5.56 9.02
CA ARG A 74 -13.94 6.16 9.28
C ARG A 74 -15.00 5.44 8.48
N GLU A 75 -16.21 5.39 9.04
CA GLU A 75 -17.34 4.79 8.37
C GLU A 75 -17.71 5.60 7.13
N ILE A 76 -17.76 4.94 5.98
CA ILE A 76 -18.12 5.55 4.70
C ILE A 76 -19.22 4.70 4.09
N SER A 77 -20.33 5.34 3.75
CA SER A 77 -21.43 4.67 3.07
C SER A 77 -21.10 4.56 1.58
N ALA A 78 -21.12 3.34 1.05
CA ALA A 78 -20.86 3.07 -0.35
C ALA A 78 -21.68 1.90 -0.84
N GLN A 79 -22.07 1.94 -2.11
CA GLN A 79 -22.73 0.80 -2.74
C GLN A 79 -21.73 -0.32 -3.02
N PRO A 80 -22.15 -1.59 -3.06
CA PRO A 80 -21.24 -2.70 -3.35
C PRO A 80 -20.44 -2.51 -4.63
N GLN A 81 -21.05 -1.98 -5.69
CA GLN A 81 -20.34 -1.71 -6.95
C GLN A 81 -19.25 -0.65 -6.79
N GLU A 82 -19.51 0.37 -5.99
CA GLU A 82 -18.49 1.40 -5.71
C GLU A 82 -17.28 0.80 -4.99
N ILE A 83 -17.54 -0.12 -4.05
CA ILE A 83 -16.45 -0.81 -3.33
C ILE A 83 -15.62 -1.64 -4.30
N THR A 84 -16.28 -2.37 -5.20
CA THR A 84 -15.59 -3.13 -6.25
C THR A 84 -14.70 -2.22 -7.10
N ASP A 85 -15.23 -1.08 -7.51
CA ASP A 85 -14.51 -0.14 -8.35
C ASP A 85 -13.31 0.48 -7.61
N LEU A 86 -13.48 0.82 -6.33
CA LEU A 86 -12.40 1.34 -5.50
C LEU A 86 -11.25 0.34 -5.36
N VAL A 87 -11.58 -0.92 -5.13
CA VAL A 87 -10.57 -1.98 -4.98
C VAL A 87 -9.88 -2.24 -6.31
N LEU A 88 -10.63 -2.35 -7.39
CA LEU A 88 -10.09 -2.59 -8.74
C LEU A 88 -9.12 -1.49 -9.14
N TYR A 89 -9.49 -0.23 -8.92
CA TYR A 89 -8.65 0.93 -9.25
C TYR A 89 -7.32 0.87 -8.51
N GLN A 90 -7.37 0.59 -7.21
CA GLN A 90 -6.19 0.57 -6.36
C GLN A 90 -5.25 -0.60 -6.68
N ILE A 91 -5.82 -1.78 -6.91
CA ILE A 91 -5.02 -2.94 -7.34
C ILE A 91 -4.38 -2.66 -8.70
N GLY A 92 -5.10 -2.03 -9.61
CA GLY A 92 -4.57 -1.65 -10.92
C GLY A 92 -3.40 -0.69 -10.81
N ALA A 93 -3.49 0.28 -9.92
CA ALA A 93 -2.41 1.23 -9.67
C ALA A 93 -1.15 0.53 -9.18
N LEU A 94 -1.27 -0.37 -8.21
CA LEU A 94 -0.12 -1.12 -7.71
C LEU A 94 0.45 -2.03 -8.79
N SER A 95 -0.40 -2.70 -9.54
CA SER A 95 0.04 -3.59 -10.62
C SER A 95 0.85 -2.83 -11.67
N ALA A 96 0.41 -1.64 -12.05
CA ALA A 96 1.14 -0.79 -12.98
C ALA A 96 2.49 -0.36 -12.41
N ALA A 97 2.54 0.04 -11.15
CA ALA A 97 3.78 0.41 -10.48
C ALA A 97 4.77 -0.76 -10.41
N ALA A 98 4.28 -1.96 -10.17
CA ALA A 98 5.10 -3.16 -10.10
C ALA A 98 5.72 -3.52 -11.45
N LYS A 99 5.09 -3.16 -12.56
CA LYS A 99 5.57 -3.44 -13.92
C LYS A 99 6.47 -2.35 -14.48
N ALA A 100 6.49 -1.21 -13.82
CA ALA A 100 7.25 -0.07 -14.31
C ALA A 100 8.77 -0.24 -14.12
#